data_7a7ad84d357953231cfc083306128b8b
#
_entry.id   7a7ad84d357953231cfc083306128b8b
#
_cell.length_a   1.000
_cell.length_b   1.000
_cell.length_c   1.000
_cell.angle_alpha   90.00
_cell.angle_beta   90.00
_cell.angle_gamma   90.00
#
_symmetry.space_group_name_H-M   'P 1'
#
loop_
_entity.id
_entity.type
_entity.pdbx_description
1 polymer ?
#
loop_
_entity_poly.entity_id
_entity_poly.type
_entity_poly.pdbx_seq_one_letter_code
_entity_poly.pdbx_strand_id
1 'polypeptide(L)'
;MKSHFKQIVIVILSLFLLSCSAEDSGSGNAVTPPQVKPPTTQVPTTPISGSINYLALGDSYTIGQSVCETCRYPEQLKSSLKAIYPESNFTLKVIATTGWTTSNLISAVNAQNPEPNYDLVTLLIGVNNQYQHMDFSVYEKEFPQLLNKAISLAKGDKNNVIVLSIPDYAYTPFAANYTYENRMKISNEIDQYNASAERYCISKGVTFISITDITRTGLSNTSLVASDGLHPSEQAYKMFVDRILPQVKMALQN
;
A
#
# COMPACT_ATOMS: atom_id res chain seq x y z
N MET A 1 -16.23 55.88 -23.15
CA MET A 1 -15.42 55.70 -24.38
C MET A 1 -15.50 54.25 -24.81
N LYS A 2 -16.08 53.99 -25.98
CA LYS A 2 -16.26 52.67 -26.58
C LYS A 2 -14.96 52.26 -27.24
N SER A 3 -14.55 50.99 -27.12
CA SER A 3 -13.64 50.40 -28.08
C SER A 3 -14.03 48.90 -28.28
N HIS A 4 -14.47 48.65 -29.49
CA HIS A 4 -14.75 47.31 -30.06
C HIS A 4 -13.45 46.62 -30.41
N PHE A 5 -13.34 45.28 -30.16
CA PHE A 5 -12.38 44.48 -30.89
C PHE A 5 -13.05 43.25 -31.47
N LYS A 6 -12.79 43.09 -32.79
CA LYS A 6 -13.48 42.26 -33.74
C LYS A 6 -13.11 40.76 -33.60
N GLN A 7 -14.12 39.94 -33.78
CA GLN A 7 -13.98 38.51 -34.12
C GLN A 7 -13.35 38.33 -35.50
N ILE A 8 -12.38 37.42 -35.60
CA ILE A 8 -11.91 36.88 -36.87
C ILE A 8 -12.30 35.41 -36.91
N VAL A 9 -13.23 35.10 -37.79
CA VAL A 9 -13.63 33.73 -38.15
C VAL A 9 -12.75 33.31 -39.34
N ILE A 10 -11.97 32.25 -39.19
CA ILE A 10 -11.24 31.60 -40.27
C ILE A 10 -11.99 30.31 -40.63
N VAL A 11 -12.61 30.34 -41.81
CA VAL A 11 -13.22 29.17 -42.48
C VAL A 11 -12.14 28.49 -43.30
N ILE A 12 -11.80 27.26 -43.01
CA ILE A 12 -10.94 26.41 -43.84
C ILE A 12 -11.84 25.43 -44.61
N LEU A 13 -11.85 25.62 -45.90
CA LEU A 13 -12.58 24.84 -46.89
C LEU A 13 -11.78 23.58 -47.24
N SER A 14 -12.30 22.39 -46.94
CA SER A 14 -11.68 21.10 -47.32
C SER A 14 -12.13 20.69 -48.72
N LEU A 15 -11.21 20.58 -49.68
CA LEU A 15 -11.45 19.96 -50.97
C LEU A 15 -11.44 18.44 -50.86
N PHE A 16 -12.53 17.80 -51.24
CA PHE A 16 -12.61 16.39 -51.59
C PHE A 16 -12.11 16.15 -53.00
N LEU A 17 -11.12 15.30 -53.18
CA LEU A 17 -10.80 14.71 -54.49
C LEU A 17 -11.22 13.24 -54.45
N LEU A 18 -12.27 12.92 -55.20
CA LEU A 18 -12.60 11.55 -55.60
C LEU A 18 -11.63 11.14 -56.72
N SER A 19 -10.96 10.03 -56.55
CA SER A 19 -10.33 9.29 -57.65
C SER A 19 -10.86 7.87 -57.65
N CYS A 20 -11.52 7.52 -58.70
CA CYS A 20 -12.04 6.20 -59.03
C CYS A 20 -11.11 5.60 -60.08
N SER A 21 -10.62 4.39 -59.93
CA SER A 21 -10.36 3.49 -61.07
C SER A 21 -10.02 2.07 -60.67
N ALA A 22 -10.80 1.22 -61.25
CA ALA A 22 -10.52 -0.05 -61.95
C ALA A 22 -10.18 -1.28 -61.08
N GLU A 23 -11.05 -2.24 -61.29
CA GLU A 23 -10.93 -3.65 -60.93
C GLU A 23 -9.72 -4.31 -61.60
N ASP A 24 -8.99 -5.11 -60.85
CA ASP A 24 -8.24 -6.23 -61.39
C ASP A 24 -8.36 -7.45 -60.48
N SER A 25 -8.76 -8.56 -61.05
CA SER A 25 -9.04 -9.83 -60.43
C SER A 25 -7.72 -10.58 -60.22
N GLY A 26 -7.22 -10.57 -58.99
CA GLY A 26 -6.07 -11.37 -58.58
C GLY A 26 -6.34 -12.11 -57.30
N SER A 27 -6.55 -13.42 -57.39
CA SER A 27 -6.60 -14.33 -56.26
C SER A 27 -5.25 -14.31 -55.51
N GLY A 28 -5.17 -13.57 -54.43
CA GLY A 28 -4.01 -13.53 -53.52
C GLY A 28 -4.45 -13.88 -52.13
N ASN A 29 -3.94 -15.00 -51.62
CA ASN A 29 -4.09 -15.41 -50.21
C ASN A 29 -3.62 -14.29 -49.28
N ALA A 30 -4.57 -13.68 -48.56
CA ALA A 30 -4.27 -12.72 -47.50
C ALA A 30 -3.58 -13.45 -46.35
N VAL A 31 -2.27 -13.33 -46.26
CA VAL A 31 -1.50 -13.72 -45.08
C VAL A 31 -1.77 -12.68 -43.99
N THR A 32 -2.62 -13.02 -43.06
CA THR A 32 -2.84 -12.23 -41.83
C THR A 32 -1.51 -12.12 -41.08
N PRO A 33 -1.02 -10.91 -40.72
CA PRO A 33 0.18 -10.80 -39.89
C PRO A 33 -0.05 -11.53 -38.54
N PRO A 34 0.95 -12.23 -38.00
CA PRO A 34 0.82 -12.90 -36.72
C PRO A 34 0.54 -11.84 -35.65
N GLN A 35 -0.60 -11.94 -35.00
CA GLN A 35 -0.89 -11.17 -33.79
C GLN A 35 0.12 -11.58 -32.71
N VAL A 36 1.07 -10.71 -32.42
CA VAL A 36 1.96 -10.83 -31.27
C VAL A 36 1.11 -10.61 -30.02
N LYS A 37 0.69 -11.70 -29.38
CA LYS A 37 0.09 -11.67 -28.06
C LYS A 37 1.10 -11.05 -27.09
N PRO A 38 0.74 -10.00 -26.31
CA PRO A 38 1.65 -9.44 -25.31
C PRO A 38 2.13 -10.55 -24.40
N PRO A 39 3.40 -10.58 -24.00
CA PRO A 39 3.89 -11.59 -23.07
C PRO A 39 3.10 -11.45 -21.77
N THR A 40 2.23 -12.40 -21.50
CA THR A 40 1.64 -12.59 -20.18
C THR A 40 2.78 -13.05 -19.28
N THR A 41 3.35 -12.12 -18.52
CA THR A 41 4.28 -12.45 -17.43
C THR A 41 3.44 -13.19 -16.39
N GLN A 42 3.29 -14.50 -16.57
CA GLN A 42 2.78 -15.35 -15.51
C GLN A 42 3.89 -15.42 -14.47
N VAL A 43 3.67 -14.78 -13.33
CA VAL A 43 4.46 -15.01 -12.12
C VAL A 43 4.36 -16.51 -11.85
N PRO A 44 5.49 -17.24 -11.80
CA PRO A 44 5.45 -18.67 -11.53
C PRO A 44 4.77 -18.88 -10.19
N THR A 45 3.63 -19.54 -10.16
CA THR A 45 2.98 -19.96 -8.91
C THR A 45 3.62 -21.28 -8.50
N THR A 46 4.81 -21.22 -7.90
CA THR A 46 5.31 -22.37 -7.16
C THR A 46 4.28 -22.66 -6.06
N PRO A 47 3.76 -23.90 -5.96
CA PRO A 47 2.83 -24.23 -4.89
C PRO A 47 3.52 -24.03 -3.54
N ILE A 48 2.96 -23.14 -2.72
CA ILE A 48 3.37 -23.03 -1.32
C ILE A 48 2.62 -24.13 -0.58
N SER A 49 3.33 -24.97 0.18
CA SER A 49 2.75 -26.03 1.00
C SER A 49 3.32 -26.00 2.41
N GLY A 50 2.56 -26.51 3.36
CA GLY A 50 2.96 -26.57 4.77
C GLY A 50 2.44 -25.42 5.60
N SER A 51 3.10 -25.16 6.74
CA SER A 51 2.70 -24.10 7.69
C SER A 51 3.47 -22.83 7.42
N ILE A 52 2.75 -21.74 7.26
CA ILE A 52 3.26 -20.37 7.05
C ILE A 52 2.97 -19.54 8.29
N ASN A 53 4.00 -19.05 8.94
CA ASN A 53 3.91 -18.19 10.10
C ASN A 53 3.98 -16.72 9.68
N TYR A 54 2.92 -15.97 9.95
CA TYR A 54 2.82 -14.53 9.66
C TYR A 54 2.83 -13.74 10.97
N LEU A 55 3.70 -12.71 11.05
CA LEU A 55 3.77 -11.75 12.15
C LEU A 55 3.39 -10.35 11.65
N ALA A 56 2.42 -9.70 12.28
CA ALA A 56 2.05 -8.32 12.01
C ALA A 56 2.45 -7.42 13.20
N LEU A 57 3.33 -6.45 12.93
CA LEU A 57 3.88 -5.50 13.90
C LEU A 57 3.30 -4.10 13.64
N GLY A 58 2.84 -3.41 14.70
CA GLY A 58 2.36 -2.06 14.50
C GLY A 58 1.62 -1.42 15.68
N ASP A 59 0.65 -0.60 15.32
CA ASP A 59 -0.19 0.19 16.21
C ASP A 59 -1.69 -0.05 15.98
N SER A 60 -2.54 1.01 16.12
CA SER A 60 -3.98 0.93 15.88
C SER A 60 -4.34 0.50 14.46
N TYR A 61 -3.54 0.86 13.47
CA TYR A 61 -3.75 0.48 12.09
C TYR A 61 -3.51 -1.01 11.83
N THR A 62 -2.69 -1.65 12.66
CA THR A 62 -2.40 -3.09 12.57
C THR A 62 -3.37 -3.92 13.40
N ILE A 63 -3.68 -3.46 14.64
CA ILE A 63 -4.67 -4.16 15.49
C ILE A 63 -6.10 -4.04 14.96
N GLY A 64 -6.37 -3.06 14.09
CA GLY A 64 -7.68 -2.83 13.50
C GLY A 64 -8.63 -2.11 14.44
N GLN A 65 -8.18 -0.96 14.98
CA GLN A 65 -9.04 -0.12 15.83
C GLN A 65 -10.34 0.21 15.10
N SER A 66 -11.47 0.05 15.79
CA SER A 66 -12.84 0.36 15.34
C SER A 66 -13.38 -0.52 14.19
N VAL A 67 -12.73 -1.63 13.87
CA VAL A 67 -13.24 -2.68 12.99
C VAL A 67 -13.22 -4.04 13.69
N CYS A 68 -13.94 -5.03 13.11
CA CYS A 68 -13.91 -6.38 13.64
C CYS A 68 -12.53 -7.03 13.45
N GLU A 69 -12.24 -8.07 14.25
CA GLU A 69 -10.95 -8.76 14.18
C GLU A 69 -10.64 -9.29 12.77
N THR A 70 -11.62 -9.92 12.13
CA THR A 70 -11.48 -10.45 10.77
C THR A 70 -11.45 -9.35 9.70
N CYS A 71 -11.83 -8.11 10.06
CA CYS A 71 -11.88 -6.96 9.15
C CYS A 71 -10.54 -6.22 9.04
N ARG A 72 -9.60 -6.42 9.97
CA ARG A 72 -8.27 -5.77 9.95
C ARG A 72 -7.38 -6.34 8.85
N TYR A 73 -6.44 -5.54 8.30
CA TYR A 73 -5.65 -5.98 7.15
C TYR A 73 -4.85 -7.28 7.38
N PRO A 74 -4.28 -7.58 8.57
CA PRO A 74 -3.52 -8.82 8.73
C PRO A 74 -4.39 -10.08 8.58
N GLU A 75 -5.63 -10.05 9.10
CA GLU A 75 -6.58 -11.15 8.95
C GLU A 75 -7.10 -11.28 7.52
N GLN A 76 -7.41 -10.16 6.87
CA GLN A 76 -7.82 -10.16 5.47
C GLN A 76 -6.70 -10.68 4.56
N LEU A 77 -5.44 -10.32 4.83
CA LEU A 77 -4.27 -10.84 4.11
C LEU A 77 -4.14 -12.35 4.30
N LYS A 78 -4.20 -12.83 5.55
CA LYS A 78 -4.20 -14.27 5.86
C LYS A 78 -5.30 -15.01 5.12
N SER A 79 -6.51 -14.48 5.13
CA SER A 79 -7.66 -15.07 4.43
C SER A 79 -7.45 -15.10 2.91
N SER A 80 -6.92 -14.03 2.33
CA SER A 80 -6.61 -13.95 0.90
C SER A 80 -5.53 -14.96 0.51
N LEU A 81 -4.48 -15.11 1.33
CA LEU A 81 -3.43 -16.10 1.11
C LEU A 81 -3.96 -17.54 1.22
N LYS A 82 -4.83 -17.81 2.20
CA LYS A 82 -5.46 -19.14 2.34
C LYS A 82 -6.35 -19.48 1.13
N ALA A 83 -7.04 -18.49 0.56
CA ALA A 83 -7.84 -18.70 -0.64
C ALA A 83 -6.97 -19.02 -1.88
N ILE A 84 -5.78 -18.42 -1.98
CA ILE A 84 -4.83 -18.63 -3.07
C ILE A 84 -4.06 -19.96 -2.90
N TYR A 85 -3.71 -20.28 -1.66
CA TYR A 85 -2.91 -21.48 -1.32
C TYR A 85 -3.69 -22.37 -0.35
N PRO A 86 -4.73 -23.09 -0.82
CA PRO A 86 -5.64 -23.86 0.04
C PRO A 86 -4.97 -25.01 0.78
N GLU A 87 -3.85 -25.53 0.25
CA GLU A 87 -3.09 -26.61 0.89
C GLU A 87 -2.14 -26.13 1.99
N SER A 88 -1.93 -24.80 2.13
CA SER A 88 -1.08 -24.23 3.18
C SER A 88 -1.89 -23.91 4.42
N ASN A 89 -1.26 -24.00 5.59
CA ASN A 89 -1.84 -23.55 6.85
C ASN A 89 -1.18 -22.23 7.27
N PHE A 90 -1.98 -21.17 7.43
CA PHE A 90 -1.50 -19.84 7.81
C PHE A 90 -1.82 -19.57 9.29
N THR A 91 -0.77 -19.32 10.07
CA THR A 91 -0.90 -18.79 11.44
C THR A 91 -0.63 -17.29 11.41
N LEU A 92 -1.32 -16.52 12.24
CA LEU A 92 -1.09 -15.09 12.39
C LEU A 92 -0.84 -14.75 13.85
N LYS A 93 0.26 -14.07 14.12
CA LYS A 93 0.51 -13.37 15.38
C LYS A 93 0.50 -11.87 15.13
N VAL A 94 -0.21 -11.13 15.97
CA VAL A 94 -0.23 -9.66 15.95
C VAL A 94 0.41 -9.13 17.20
N ILE A 95 1.40 -8.24 17.05
CA ILE A 95 2.00 -7.46 18.14
C ILE A 95 1.75 -5.99 17.80
N ALA A 96 0.62 -5.50 18.24
CA ALA A 96 0.14 -4.16 17.97
C ALA A 96 -0.89 -3.73 19.00
N THR A 97 -0.90 -2.45 19.35
CA THR A 97 -1.91 -1.86 20.26
C THR A 97 -2.16 -0.41 19.84
N THR A 98 -3.39 0.04 20.00
CA THR A 98 -3.79 1.43 19.75
C THR A 98 -2.95 2.40 20.57
N GLY A 99 -2.47 3.46 19.91
CA GLY A 99 -1.67 4.52 20.54
C GLY A 99 -0.17 4.23 20.63
N TRP A 100 0.30 3.04 20.20
CA TRP A 100 1.71 2.72 20.30
C TRP A 100 2.58 3.56 19.38
N THR A 101 3.64 4.10 19.97
CA THR A 101 4.78 4.69 19.28
C THR A 101 5.80 3.61 18.91
N THR A 102 6.84 3.99 18.20
CA THR A 102 7.98 3.10 17.92
C THR A 102 8.61 2.54 19.21
N SER A 103 8.76 3.37 20.24
CA SER A 103 9.28 2.95 21.56
C SER A 103 8.42 1.87 22.23
N ASN A 104 7.09 2.04 22.17
CA ASN A 104 6.16 1.06 22.75
C ASN A 104 6.24 -0.27 22.00
N LEU A 105 6.30 -0.24 20.65
CA LEU A 105 6.41 -1.45 19.85
C LEU A 105 7.75 -2.17 20.11
N ILE A 106 8.87 -1.45 20.21
CA ILE A 106 10.17 -2.04 20.59
C ILE A 106 10.07 -2.76 21.92
N SER A 107 9.49 -2.08 22.92
CA SER A 107 9.33 -2.64 24.26
C SER A 107 8.47 -3.90 24.25
N ALA A 108 7.36 -3.89 23.51
CA ALA A 108 6.45 -5.02 23.42
C ALA A 108 7.07 -6.23 22.70
N VAL A 109 7.79 -5.99 21.58
CA VAL A 109 8.49 -7.05 20.85
C VAL A 109 9.58 -7.68 21.71
N ASN A 110 10.33 -6.87 22.46
CA ASN A 110 11.37 -7.37 23.37
C ASN A 110 10.77 -8.16 24.54
N ALA A 111 9.68 -7.68 25.15
CA ALA A 111 9.00 -8.36 26.25
C ALA A 111 8.37 -9.69 25.82
N GLN A 112 7.75 -9.74 24.63
CA GLN A 112 7.15 -10.98 24.11
C GLN A 112 8.19 -11.95 23.54
N ASN A 113 9.36 -11.45 23.17
CA ASN A 113 10.50 -12.19 22.61
C ASN A 113 10.07 -13.33 21.65
N PRO A 114 9.36 -13.00 20.54
CA PRO A 114 8.88 -14.01 19.62
C PRO A 114 10.05 -14.76 18.95
N GLU A 115 9.83 -16.05 18.70
CA GLU A 115 10.82 -16.89 17.99
C GLU A 115 11.07 -16.36 16.56
N PRO A 116 12.30 -16.42 16.05
CA PRO A 116 12.67 -15.94 14.73
C PRO A 116 12.31 -16.97 13.63
N ASN A 117 11.03 -17.31 13.50
CA ASN A 117 10.54 -18.39 12.65
C ASN A 117 9.39 -17.97 11.70
N TYR A 118 9.25 -16.65 11.45
CA TYR A 118 8.18 -16.15 10.58
C TYR A 118 8.57 -16.18 9.11
N ASP A 119 7.64 -16.65 8.28
CA ASP A 119 7.75 -16.68 6.82
C ASP A 119 7.35 -15.35 6.20
N LEU A 120 6.61 -14.54 6.95
CA LEU A 120 6.19 -13.20 6.57
C LEU A 120 6.15 -12.31 7.82
N VAL A 121 6.70 -11.10 7.71
CA VAL A 121 6.55 -10.04 8.71
C VAL A 121 6.06 -8.77 8.03
N THR A 122 4.97 -8.18 8.53
CA THR A 122 4.55 -6.83 8.13
C THR A 122 4.81 -5.84 9.25
N LEU A 123 5.25 -4.62 8.89
CA LEU A 123 5.51 -3.52 9.83
C LEU A 123 4.79 -2.26 9.37
N LEU A 124 3.91 -1.72 10.22
CA LEU A 124 3.24 -0.43 10.03
C LEU A 124 3.23 0.31 11.36
N ILE A 125 4.05 1.35 11.52
CA ILE A 125 4.24 2.07 12.78
C ILE A 125 4.76 3.50 12.53
N GLY A 126 4.43 4.43 13.40
CA GLY A 126 5.01 5.77 13.43
C GLY A 126 4.00 6.90 13.49
N VAL A 127 2.71 6.66 13.19
CA VAL A 127 1.70 7.72 13.26
C VAL A 127 1.63 8.34 14.65
N ASN A 128 1.74 7.52 15.70
CA ASN A 128 1.66 8.03 17.07
C ASN A 128 2.89 8.81 17.52
N ASN A 129 4.06 8.59 16.92
CA ASN A 129 5.20 9.47 17.14
C ASN A 129 4.89 10.89 16.62
N GLN A 130 4.30 10.99 15.43
CA GLN A 130 3.87 12.26 14.85
C GLN A 130 2.69 12.85 15.64
N TYR A 131 1.64 12.08 15.91
CA TYR A 131 0.43 12.55 16.61
C TYR A 131 0.72 13.07 18.02
N GLN A 132 1.64 12.44 18.74
CA GLN A 132 2.09 12.85 20.08
C GLN A 132 3.18 13.92 20.04
N HIS A 133 3.49 14.47 18.85
CA HIS A 133 4.50 15.52 18.65
C HIS A 133 5.87 15.18 19.23
N MET A 134 6.26 13.89 19.14
CA MET A 134 7.59 13.47 19.52
C MET A 134 8.63 14.04 18.56
N ASP A 135 9.84 14.29 19.06
CA ASP A 135 10.94 14.70 18.20
C ASP A 135 11.15 13.65 17.11
N PHE A 136 11.25 14.10 15.86
CA PHE A 136 11.38 13.22 14.70
C PHE A 136 12.63 12.33 14.78
N SER A 137 13.69 12.79 15.44
CA SER A 137 14.92 12.01 15.66
C SER A 137 14.70 10.72 16.44
N VAL A 138 13.63 10.66 17.26
CA VAL A 138 13.23 9.41 17.94
C VAL A 138 12.84 8.36 16.90
N TYR A 139 11.97 8.73 15.94
CA TYR A 139 11.57 7.84 14.87
C TYR A 139 12.76 7.43 13.98
N GLU A 140 13.61 8.39 13.59
CA GLU A 140 14.80 8.11 12.78
C GLU A 140 15.75 7.11 13.45
N LYS A 141 15.81 7.10 14.79
CA LYS A 141 16.62 6.16 15.55
C LYS A 141 15.93 4.80 15.76
N GLU A 142 14.63 4.79 16.00
CA GLU A 142 13.88 3.62 16.46
C GLU A 142 13.30 2.78 15.31
N PHE A 143 12.85 3.42 14.20
CA PHE A 143 12.38 2.68 13.04
C PHE A 143 13.44 1.73 12.45
N PRO A 144 14.72 2.12 12.30
CA PRO A 144 15.80 1.20 11.97
C PRO A 144 15.94 -0.01 12.88
N GLN A 145 15.75 0.17 14.20
CA GLN A 145 15.80 -0.93 15.15
C GLN A 145 14.65 -1.91 14.93
N LEU A 146 13.44 -1.40 14.73
CA LEU A 146 12.24 -2.21 14.45
C LEU A 146 12.39 -2.97 13.13
N LEU A 147 12.89 -2.33 12.07
CA LEU A 147 13.08 -3.00 10.78
C LEU A 147 14.14 -4.12 10.88
N ASN A 148 15.27 -3.86 11.55
CA ASN A 148 16.28 -4.90 11.76
C ASN A 148 15.74 -6.06 12.62
N LYS A 149 14.91 -5.75 13.63
CA LYS A 149 14.24 -6.79 14.43
C LYS A 149 13.25 -7.59 13.60
N ALA A 150 12.45 -6.92 12.74
CA ALA A 150 11.54 -7.58 11.80
C ALA A 150 12.28 -8.55 10.87
N ILE A 151 13.41 -8.13 10.30
CA ILE A 151 14.27 -9.01 9.48
C ILE A 151 14.76 -10.22 10.30
N SER A 152 15.25 -9.99 11.52
CA SER A 152 15.68 -11.10 12.40
C SER A 152 14.54 -12.08 12.65
N LEU A 153 13.32 -11.60 12.93
CA LEU A 153 12.13 -12.41 13.15
C LEU A 153 11.66 -13.15 11.90
N ALA A 154 11.93 -12.59 10.73
CA ALA A 154 11.69 -13.19 9.41
C ALA A 154 12.80 -14.19 9.00
N LYS A 155 13.32 -14.98 9.93
CA LYS A 155 14.40 -15.95 9.72
C LYS A 155 15.70 -15.32 9.19
N GLY A 156 15.89 -14.01 9.37
CA GLY A 156 17.00 -13.24 8.82
C GLY A 156 16.84 -12.87 7.34
N ASP A 157 15.74 -13.23 6.70
CA ASP A 157 15.50 -12.91 5.30
C ASP A 157 14.70 -11.59 5.16
N LYS A 158 15.35 -10.59 4.59
CA LYS A 158 14.77 -9.28 4.31
C LYS A 158 13.62 -9.32 3.29
N ASN A 159 13.62 -10.32 2.40
CA ASN A 159 12.57 -10.47 1.38
C ASN A 159 11.23 -10.86 2.00
N ASN A 160 11.25 -11.46 3.20
CA ASN A 160 10.08 -11.85 3.97
C ASN A 160 9.50 -10.70 4.82
N VAL A 161 10.03 -9.47 4.69
CA VAL A 161 9.56 -8.29 5.41
C VAL A 161 8.91 -7.30 4.44
N ILE A 162 7.68 -6.90 4.76
CA ILE A 162 6.93 -5.87 4.03
C ILE A 162 6.63 -4.72 4.98
N VAL A 163 7.10 -3.52 4.64
CA VAL A 163 6.79 -2.30 5.37
C VAL A 163 5.67 -1.55 4.64
N LEU A 164 4.67 -1.13 5.39
CA LEU A 164 3.59 -0.28 4.88
C LEU A 164 3.83 1.16 5.32
N SER A 165 3.53 2.11 4.43
CA SER A 165 3.55 3.53 4.81
C SER A 165 2.48 3.86 5.84
N ILE A 166 2.71 4.93 6.61
CA ILE A 166 1.76 5.44 7.59
C ILE A 166 0.54 6.04 6.88
N PRO A 167 -0.70 5.68 7.26
CA PRO A 167 -1.93 6.37 6.85
C PRO A 167 -1.92 7.85 7.22
N ASP A 168 -2.54 8.69 6.38
CA ASP A 168 -2.65 10.12 6.64
C ASP A 168 -4.03 10.48 7.22
N TYR A 169 -4.07 10.72 8.51
CA TYR A 169 -5.31 11.03 9.21
C TYR A 169 -5.81 12.47 8.99
N ALA A 170 -5.02 13.34 8.37
CA ALA A 170 -5.46 14.70 8.02
C ALA A 170 -6.61 14.71 7.00
N TYR A 171 -6.83 13.58 6.31
CA TYR A 171 -7.91 13.39 5.33
C TYR A 171 -9.05 12.52 5.88
N THR A 172 -9.29 12.55 7.18
CA THR A 172 -10.38 11.81 7.82
C THR A 172 -11.39 12.78 8.45
N PRO A 173 -12.64 12.36 8.74
CA PRO A 173 -13.61 13.16 9.48
C PRO A 173 -13.09 13.69 10.81
N PHE A 174 -12.20 12.97 11.49
CA PHE A 174 -11.52 13.42 12.70
C PHE A 174 -10.83 14.79 12.52
N ALA A 175 -10.18 14.99 11.38
CA ALA A 175 -9.47 16.24 11.06
C ALA A 175 -10.33 17.24 10.26
N ALA A 176 -11.63 16.97 10.05
CA ALA A 176 -12.49 17.82 9.21
C ALA A 176 -12.57 19.28 9.73
N ASN A 177 -12.52 19.48 11.05
CA ASN A 177 -12.56 20.79 11.67
C ASN A 177 -11.17 21.46 11.82
N TYR A 178 -10.10 20.81 11.39
CA TYR A 178 -8.77 21.42 11.40
C TYR A 178 -8.65 22.45 10.27
N THR A 179 -7.89 23.52 10.51
CA THR A 179 -7.57 24.48 9.44
C THR A 179 -6.81 23.77 8.31
N TYR A 180 -6.87 24.34 7.13
CA TYR A 180 -6.09 23.84 6.00
C TYR A 180 -4.60 23.73 6.34
N GLU A 181 -4.04 24.73 6.99
CA GLU A 181 -2.62 24.77 7.40
C GLU A 181 -2.28 23.62 8.36
N ASN A 182 -3.14 23.35 9.36
CA ASN A 182 -2.93 22.25 10.30
C ASN A 182 -2.99 20.90 9.60
N ARG A 183 -3.93 20.69 8.69
CA ARG A 183 -4.00 19.45 7.89
C ARG A 183 -2.77 19.27 7.01
N MET A 184 -2.33 20.35 6.34
CA MET A 184 -1.12 20.29 5.50
C MET A 184 0.13 20.03 6.33
N LYS A 185 0.23 20.62 7.55
CA LYS A 185 1.33 20.33 8.47
C LYS A 185 1.38 18.85 8.81
N ILE A 186 0.26 18.24 9.20
CA ILE A 186 0.18 16.81 9.50
C ILE A 186 0.63 15.97 8.28
N SER A 187 0.08 16.26 7.10
CA SER A 187 0.41 15.54 5.87
C SER A 187 1.90 15.63 5.53
N ASN A 188 2.50 16.80 5.67
CA ASN A 188 3.94 17.00 5.41
C ASN A 188 4.80 16.22 6.41
N GLU A 189 4.39 16.20 7.69
CA GLU A 189 5.08 15.41 8.71
C GLU A 189 4.94 13.90 8.43
N ILE A 190 3.75 13.41 8.07
CA ILE A 190 3.54 12.01 7.65
C ILE A 190 4.41 11.67 6.43
N ASP A 191 4.49 12.55 5.44
CA ASP A 191 5.37 12.36 4.28
C ASP A 191 6.85 12.29 4.69
N GLN A 192 7.28 13.10 5.65
CA GLN A 192 8.64 13.04 6.19
C GLN A 192 8.94 11.68 6.85
N TYR A 193 8.02 11.18 7.68
CA TYR A 193 8.13 9.86 8.33
C TYR A 193 8.19 8.76 7.28
N ASN A 194 7.28 8.76 6.31
CA ASN A 194 7.22 7.77 5.25
C ASN A 194 8.49 7.80 4.37
N ALA A 195 8.96 8.98 3.99
CA ALA A 195 10.18 9.11 3.21
C ALA A 195 11.42 8.62 3.97
N SER A 196 11.48 8.81 5.30
CA SER A 196 12.56 8.28 6.13
C SER A 196 12.54 6.75 6.17
N ALA A 197 11.35 6.17 6.40
CA ALA A 197 11.15 4.72 6.40
C ALA A 197 11.51 4.09 5.05
N GLU A 198 11.03 4.67 3.94
CA GLU A 198 11.29 4.19 2.59
C GLU A 198 12.79 4.20 2.26
N ARG A 199 13.48 5.32 2.52
CA ARG A 199 14.94 5.39 2.32
C ARG A 199 15.69 4.31 3.09
N TYR A 200 15.29 4.07 4.35
CA TYR A 200 15.92 3.04 5.15
C TYR A 200 15.61 1.63 4.62
N CYS A 201 14.36 1.36 4.21
CA CYS A 201 13.98 0.10 3.57
C CYS A 201 14.78 -0.15 2.29
N ILE A 202 14.91 0.86 1.42
CA ILE A 202 15.73 0.78 0.19
C ILE A 202 17.17 0.42 0.54
N SER A 203 17.78 1.07 1.55
CA SER A 203 19.16 0.82 1.98
C SER A 203 19.38 -0.61 2.49
N LYS A 204 18.33 -1.26 2.99
CA LYS A 204 18.33 -2.65 3.46
C LYS A 204 17.86 -3.65 2.41
N GLY A 205 17.32 -3.18 1.28
CA GLY A 205 16.70 -4.01 0.27
C GLY A 205 15.41 -4.67 0.75
N VAL A 206 14.66 -4.00 1.63
CA VAL A 206 13.34 -4.41 2.15
C VAL A 206 12.25 -3.75 1.33
N THR A 207 11.18 -4.47 1.06
CA THR A 207 10.02 -3.94 0.33
C THR A 207 9.26 -2.93 1.17
N PHE A 208 9.12 -1.69 0.65
CA PHE A 208 8.25 -0.66 1.19
C PHE A 208 7.07 -0.43 0.25
N ILE A 209 5.85 -0.40 0.80
CA ILE A 209 4.62 -0.23 -0.01
C ILE A 209 3.83 0.96 0.53
N SER A 210 3.65 1.97 -0.31
CA SER A 210 2.81 3.11 0.05
C SER A 210 1.33 2.75 0.02
N ILE A 211 0.61 3.06 1.11
CA ILE A 211 -0.84 2.96 1.24
C ILE A 211 -1.46 4.30 1.66
N THR A 212 -0.64 5.32 1.84
CA THR A 212 -1.03 6.65 2.33
C THR A 212 -2.02 7.34 1.38
N ASP A 213 -1.85 7.16 0.07
CA ASP A 213 -2.76 7.70 -0.95
C ASP A 213 -4.19 7.17 -0.81
N ILE A 214 -4.37 5.91 -0.39
CA ILE A 214 -5.69 5.33 -0.13
C ILE A 214 -6.39 6.12 0.98
N THR A 215 -5.69 6.40 2.08
CA THR A 215 -6.27 7.10 3.23
C THR A 215 -6.49 8.59 2.97
N ARG A 216 -5.71 9.20 2.07
CA ARG A 216 -5.89 10.59 1.62
C ARG A 216 -7.19 10.84 0.86
N THR A 217 -7.94 9.82 0.53
CA THR A 217 -9.28 9.94 -0.04
C THR A 217 -10.42 9.91 1.00
N GLY A 218 -10.11 9.72 2.28
CA GLY A 218 -11.09 9.50 3.35
C GLY A 218 -12.14 10.62 3.55
N LEU A 219 -11.78 11.89 3.29
CA LEU A 219 -12.76 12.98 3.34
C LEU A 219 -13.72 12.98 2.14
N SER A 220 -13.25 12.57 0.97
CA SER A 220 -14.08 12.46 -0.25
C SER A 220 -14.82 11.13 -0.36
N ASN A 221 -14.31 10.11 0.31
CA ASN A 221 -14.88 8.78 0.38
C ASN A 221 -14.89 8.25 1.82
N THR A 222 -15.91 8.65 2.58
CA THR A 222 -16.03 8.29 3.99
C THR A 222 -16.27 6.79 4.23
N SER A 223 -16.61 6.01 3.20
CA SER A 223 -16.70 4.55 3.33
C SER A 223 -15.33 3.89 3.64
N LEU A 224 -14.23 4.62 3.40
CA LEU A 224 -12.88 4.17 3.75
C LEU A 224 -12.47 4.48 5.19
N VAL A 225 -13.33 5.15 5.95
CA VAL A 225 -13.08 5.50 7.35
C VAL A 225 -14.03 4.72 8.26
N ALA A 226 -13.52 4.18 9.34
CA ALA A 226 -14.31 3.46 10.33
C ALA A 226 -15.27 4.40 11.09
N SER A 227 -16.16 3.83 11.91
CA SER A 227 -17.21 4.56 12.63
C SER A 227 -16.68 5.60 13.62
N ASP A 228 -15.41 5.52 14.02
CA ASP A 228 -14.78 6.51 14.89
C ASP A 228 -14.33 7.79 14.15
N GLY A 229 -14.49 7.81 12.82
CA GLY A 229 -14.12 8.95 11.98
C GLY A 229 -12.62 9.14 11.78
N LEU A 230 -11.78 8.20 12.22
CA LEU A 230 -10.31 8.31 12.23
C LEU A 230 -9.61 7.14 11.53
N HIS A 231 -9.89 5.91 11.99
CA HIS A 231 -9.17 4.73 11.53
C HIS A 231 -9.72 4.21 10.20
N PRO A 232 -8.94 3.42 9.45
CA PRO A 232 -9.41 2.80 8.23
C PRO A 232 -10.58 1.84 8.46
N SER A 233 -11.54 1.85 7.56
CA SER A 233 -12.63 0.87 7.53
C SER A 233 -12.15 -0.49 7.03
N GLU A 234 -13.01 -1.53 7.16
CA GLU A 234 -12.80 -2.83 6.53
C GLU A 234 -12.50 -2.69 5.03
N GLN A 235 -13.21 -1.80 4.32
CA GLN A 235 -13.00 -1.55 2.90
C GLN A 235 -11.62 -0.94 2.62
N ALA A 236 -11.16 0.00 3.43
CA ALA A 236 -9.81 0.55 3.28
C ALA A 236 -8.74 -0.52 3.55
N TYR A 237 -8.94 -1.35 4.56
CA TYR A 237 -8.04 -2.48 4.82
C TYR A 237 -8.03 -3.50 3.66
N LYS A 238 -9.17 -3.74 3.00
CA LYS A 238 -9.20 -4.55 1.79
C LYS A 238 -8.33 -3.95 0.68
N MET A 239 -8.37 -2.63 0.49
CA MET A 239 -7.51 -1.95 -0.49
C MET A 239 -6.01 -2.04 -0.12
N PHE A 240 -5.68 -1.99 1.19
CA PHE A 240 -4.30 -2.22 1.64
C PHE A 240 -3.85 -3.65 1.24
N VAL A 241 -4.69 -4.65 1.53
CA VAL A 241 -4.40 -6.05 1.19
C VAL A 241 -4.23 -6.23 -0.31
N ASP A 242 -5.13 -5.70 -1.13
CA ASP A 242 -5.04 -5.82 -2.59
C ASP A 242 -3.72 -5.23 -3.13
N ARG A 243 -3.22 -4.15 -2.51
CA ARG A 243 -1.96 -3.51 -2.88
C ARG A 243 -0.73 -4.29 -2.47
N ILE A 244 -0.73 -4.89 -1.26
CA ILE A 244 0.45 -5.60 -0.75
C ILE A 244 0.52 -7.06 -1.23
N LEU A 245 -0.62 -7.68 -1.55
CA LEU A 245 -0.72 -9.11 -1.86
C LEU A 245 0.22 -9.59 -2.97
N PRO A 246 0.45 -8.86 -4.08
CA PRO A 246 1.42 -9.28 -5.10
C PRO A 246 2.83 -9.44 -4.54
N GLN A 247 3.28 -8.50 -3.70
CA GLN A 247 4.62 -8.53 -3.11
C GLN A 247 4.74 -9.61 -2.03
N VAL A 248 3.69 -9.81 -1.23
CA VAL A 248 3.62 -10.91 -0.25
C VAL A 248 3.71 -12.27 -0.95
N LYS A 249 3.04 -12.45 -2.08
CA LYS A 249 3.14 -13.69 -2.88
C LYS A 249 4.57 -13.94 -3.35
N MET A 250 5.27 -12.90 -3.83
CA MET A 250 6.67 -13.02 -4.23
C MET A 250 7.56 -13.37 -3.03
N ALA A 251 7.36 -12.74 -1.88
CA ALA A 251 8.10 -13.02 -0.65
C ALA A 251 7.98 -14.49 -0.22
N LEU A 252 6.78 -15.06 -0.29
CA LEU A 252 6.51 -16.43 0.14
C LEU A 252 6.95 -17.51 -0.90
N GLN A 253 7.38 -17.11 -2.09
CA GLN A 253 7.81 -18.02 -3.18
C GLN A 253 9.34 -18.06 -3.37
N ASN A 254 10.08 -17.24 -2.61
CA ASN A 254 11.55 -17.24 -2.59
C ASN A 254 12.09 -18.31 -1.57
#